data_98206c52fb231a5dc35bb807a2e7361f
#
_entry.id   98206c52fb231a5dc35bb807a2e7361f
#
_cell.length_a   1.000
_cell.length_b   1.000
_cell.length_c   1.000
_cell.angle_alpha   90.00
_cell.angle_beta   90.00
_cell.angle_gamma   90.00
#
_symmetry.space_group_name_H-M   'P 1'
#
loop_
_entity.id
_entity.type
_entity.pdbx_description
1 polymer ?
#
loop_
_entity_poly.entity_id
_entity_poly.type
_entity_poly.pdbx_seq_one_letter_code
_entity_poly.pdbx_strand_id
1 'polypeptide(L)'
;MPTLYESKLHSLPRFRQGKVRDIYTVDADHLLIVATDRLSAFDIVLPTPIPDKGRILTAMSNFWFARTTALVPNHLTARRVQDVLSADEVAQVHDRAVIVRRVTPLPVEAIVRGYLSGSAWAEYQQQGTVCGLRFPAGLRESERFPEPIFTP
;
A
#
# COMPACT_ATOMS: atom_id res chain seq x y z
N MET A 1 14.97 -12.57 -10.91
CA MET A 1 14.62 -13.35 -9.71
C MET A 1 13.25 -13.99 -9.89
N PRO A 2 12.92 -15.09 -9.21
CA PRO A 2 11.61 -15.69 -9.33
C PRO A 2 10.52 -14.75 -8.80
N THR A 3 9.37 -14.80 -9.45
CA THR A 3 8.17 -14.04 -9.04
C THR A 3 7.62 -14.60 -7.73
N LEU A 4 7.25 -13.74 -6.79
CA LEU A 4 6.67 -14.14 -5.52
C LEU A 4 5.15 -13.93 -5.52
N TYR A 5 4.39 -15.01 -5.71
CA TYR A 5 2.93 -14.97 -5.58
C TYR A 5 2.50 -15.00 -4.10
N GLU A 6 3.09 -15.85 -3.30
CA GLU A 6 2.83 -16.01 -1.87
C GLU A 6 4.13 -16.29 -1.12
N SER A 7 4.33 -15.63 0.01
CA SER A 7 5.49 -15.93 0.87
C SER A 7 5.17 -17.09 1.81
N LYS A 8 6.18 -17.92 2.06
CA LYS A 8 6.10 -19.08 2.98
C LYS A 8 7.22 -18.95 4.00
N LEU A 9 6.91 -18.27 5.11
CA LEU A 9 7.84 -18.06 6.20
C LEU A 9 7.42 -18.96 7.38
N HIS A 10 8.36 -19.78 7.85
CA HIS A 10 8.15 -20.71 8.97
C HIS A 10 8.67 -20.14 10.29
N SER A 11 9.60 -19.17 10.22
CA SER A 11 10.15 -18.50 11.40
C SER A 11 9.15 -17.61 12.13
N LEU A 12 8.09 -17.15 11.45
CA LEU A 12 7.11 -16.23 12.00
C LEU A 12 5.67 -16.74 11.75
N PRO A 13 4.76 -16.59 12.73
CA PRO A 13 3.36 -16.90 12.52
C PRO A 13 2.71 -15.90 11.56
N ARG A 14 1.97 -16.41 10.58
CA ARG A 14 1.21 -15.58 9.65
C ARG A 14 0.08 -14.87 10.40
N PHE A 15 0.06 -13.54 10.36
CA PHE A 15 -0.99 -12.72 10.94
C PHE A 15 -2.18 -12.57 9.99
N ARG A 16 -1.90 -12.26 8.72
CA ARG A 16 -2.94 -12.04 7.71
C ARG A 16 -2.36 -12.17 6.30
N GLN A 17 -3.20 -12.64 5.37
CA GLN A 17 -2.95 -12.53 3.94
C GLN A 17 -3.92 -11.50 3.34
N GLY A 18 -3.37 -10.43 2.78
CA GLY A 18 -4.14 -9.44 2.02
C GLY A 18 -4.15 -9.78 0.52
N LYS A 19 -4.83 -8.96 -0.27
CA LYS A 19 -4.91 -9.14 -1.74
C LYS A 19 -3.54 -9.18 -2.41
N VAL A 20 -2.59 -8.35 -1.93
CA VAL A 20 -1.25 -8.20 -2.54
C VAL A 20 -0.11 -8.19 -1.51
N ARG A 21 -0.38 -8.42 -0.25
CA ARG A 21 0.61 -8.43 0.84
C ARG A 21 0.38 -9.61 1.77
N ASP A 22 1.46 -10.21 2.25
CA ASP A 22 1.44 -11.19 3.33
C ASP A 22 2.01 -10.53 4.58
N ILE A 23 1.37 -10.74 5.73
CA ILE A 23 1.71 -10.08 6.98
C ILE A 23 1.96 -11.14 8.04
N TYR A 24 3.07 -11.01 8.76
CA TYR A 24 3.49 -11.91 9.82
C TYR A 24 3.67 -11.17 11.14
N THR A 25 3.43 -11.84 12.25
CA THR A 25 3.72 -11.29 13.58
C THR A 25 5.18 -11.51 13.91
N VAL A 26 5.90 -10.43 14.21
CA VAL A 26 7.28 -10.51 14.72
C VAL A 26 7.25 -10.62 16.24
N ASP A 27 6.52 -9.72 16.89
CA ASP A 27 6.27 -9.71 18.34
C ASP A 27 4.98 -8.92 18.65
N ALA A 28 4.74 -8.56 19.91
CA ALA A 28 3.53 -7.83 20.33
C ALA A 28 3.39 -6.47 19.61
N ASP A 29 4.50 -5.80 19.33
CA ASP A 29 4.56 -4.43 18.84
C ASP A 29 4.97 -4.30 17.37
N HIS A 30 5.35 -5.42 16.71
CA HIS A 30 5.91 -5.39 15.37
C HIS A 30 5.29 -6.43 14.45
N LEU A 31 5.14 -6.02 13.18
CA LEU A 31 4.73 -6.89 12.08
C LEU A 31 5.81 -6.88 10.99
N LEU A 32 5.94 -8.00 10.29
CA LEU A 32 6.65 -8.09 9.02
C LEU A 32 5.63 -8.00 7.90
N ILE A 33 5.77 -7.03 7.00
CA ILE A 33 4.94 -6.89 5.80
C ILE A 33 5.76 -7.29 4.58
N VAL A 34 5.26 -8.27 3.83
CA VAL A 34 5.85 -8.73 2.57
C VAL A 34 4.96 -8.27 1.42
N ALA A 35 5.49 -7.41 0.56
CA ALA A 35 4.84 -7.03 -0.70
C ALA A 35 5.06 -8.14 -1.74
N THR A 36 3.99 -8.78 -2.19
CA THR A 36 4.04 -9.82 -3.21
C THR A 36 3.92 -9.23 -4.61
N ASP A 37 4.13 -10.08 -5.61
CA ASP A 37 3.96 -9.71 -7.02
C ASP A 37 2.52 -9.89 -7.52
N ARG A 38 1.59 -10.28 -6.62
CA ARG A 38 0.15 -10.34 -6.94
C ARG A 38 -0.37 -8.98 -7.37
N LEU A 39 -1.27 -9.00 -8.35
CA LEU A 39 -2.05 -7.84 -8.77
C LEU A 39 -3.51 -8.04 -8.39
N SER A 40 -4.14 -6.99 -7.87
CA SER A 40 -5.58 -6.97 -7.63
C SER A 40 -6.21 -5.82 -8.40
N ALA A 41 -7.31 -6.10 -9.10
CA ALA A 41 -8.12 -5.11 -9.78
C ALA A 41 -9.61 -5.44 -9.54
N PHE A 42 -10.43 -4.42 -9.29
CA PHE A 42 -11.87 -4.58 -8.98
C PHE A 42 -12.12 -5.63 -7.88
N ASP A 43 -11.27 -5.61 -6.83
CA ASP A 43 -11.29 -6.53 -5.69
C ASP A 43 -10.94 -8.00 -6.02
N ILE A 44 -10.62 -8.32 -7.25
CA ILE A 44 -10.19 -9.64 -7.69
C ILE A 44 -8.68 -9.72 -7.73
N VAL A 45 -8.09 -10.75 -7.11
CA VAL A 45 -6.66 -11.05 -7.26
C VAL A 45 -6.46 -11.82 -8.55
N LEU A 46 -5.67 -11.24 -9.45
CA LEU A 46 -5.39 -11.85 -10.75
C LEU A 46 -4.45 -13.07 -10.59
N PRO A 47 -4.62 -14.12 -11.41
CA PRO A 47 -3.83 -15.35 -11.27
C PRO A 47 -2.36 -15.16 -11.68
N THR A 48 -2.07 -14.21 -12.58
CA THR A 48 -0.71 -13.98 -13.08
C THR A 48 -0.06 -12.84 -12.31
N PRO A 49 1.04 -13.10 -11.56
CA PRO A 49 1.78 -12.06 -10.85
C PRO A 49 2.61 -11.22 -11.83
N ILE A 50 2.90 -9.97 -11.43
CA ILE A 50 3.77 -9.06 -12.18
C ILE A 50 5.18 -9.15 -11.60
N PRO A 51 6.18 -9.59 -12.36
CA PRO A 51 7.56 -9.70 -11.88
C PRO A 51 8.06 -8.40 -11.25
N ASP A 52 8.75 -8.53 -10.11
CA ASP A 52 9.36 -7.44 -9.33
C ASP A 52 8.41 -6.35 -8.80
N LYS A 53 7.10 -6.47 -9.01
CA LYS A 53 6.12 -5.47 -8.52
C LYS A 53 6.27 -5.22 -7.01
N GLY A 54 6.38 -6.28 -6.20
CA GLY A 54 6.53 -6.14 -4.75
C GLY A 54 7.81 -5.39 -4.36
N ARG A 55 8.92 -5.64 -5.04
CA ARG A 55 10.21 -4.99 -4.80
C ARG A 55 10.17 -3.51 -5.16
N ILE A 56 9.66 -3.19 -6.34
CA ILE A 56 9.54 -1.80 -6.83
C ILE A 56 8.65 -1.00 -5.88
N LEU A 57 7.49 -1.54 -5.50
CA LEU A 57 6.58 -0.85 -4.59
C LEU A 57 7.17 -0.66 -3.19
N THR A 58 7.93 -1.63 -2.68
CA THR A 58 8.63 -1.49 -1.40
C THR A 58 9.71 -0.42 -1.48
N ALA A 59 10.52 -0.41 -2.53
CA ALA A 59 11.55 0.61 -2.74
C ALA A 59 10.95 2.02 -2.84
N MET A 60 9.87 2.19 -3.61
CA MET A 60 9.15 3.46 -3.72
C MET A 60 8.56 3.91 -2.37
N SER A 61 7.95 2.99 -1.63
CA SER A 61 7.39 3.27 -0.31
C SER A 61 8.48 3.74 0.66
N ASN A 62 9.60 3.03 0.75
CA ASN A 62 10.73 3.37 1.61
C ASN A 62 11.33 4.73 1.24
N PHE A 63 11.46 5.01 -0.07
CA PHE A 63 11.93 6.31 -0.54
C PHE A 63 11.04 7.45 -0.06
N TRP A 64 9.73 7.33 -0.20
CA TRP A 64 8.80 8.38 0.23
C TRP A 64 8.74 8.52 1.74
N PHE A 65 8.71 7.42 2.50
CA PHE A 65 8.78 7.49 3.96
C PHE A 65 10.03 8.19 4.47
N ALA A 66 11.19 7.93 3.84
CA ALA A 66 12.43 8.63 4.20
C ALA A 66 12.34 10.14 3.92
N ARG A 67 11.74 10.56 2.79
CA ARG A 67 11.61 11.97 2.42
C ARG A 67 10.56 12.72 3.25
N THR A 68 9.55 12.04 3.74
CA THR A 68 8.44 12.65 4.49
C THR A 68 8.59 12.54 6.00
N THR A 69 9.69 11.99 6.50
CA THR A 69 9.94 11.80 7.95
C THR A 69 9.86 13.10 8.74
N ALA A 70 10.27 14.23 8.16
CA ALA A 70 10.17 15.55 8.78
C ALA A 70 8.74 16.11 8.85
N LEU A 71 7.82 15.57 8.05
CA LEU A 71 6.43 16.02 7.99
C LEU A 71 5.54 15.25 8.95
N VAL A 72 5.73 13.92 9.02
CA VAL A 72 4.90 13.04 9.85
C VAL A 72 5.68 11.76 10.23
N PRO A 73 5.57 11.27 11.48
CA PRO A 73 6.10 9.97 11.84
C PRO A 73 5.47 8.86 10.99
N ASN A 74 6.27 7.84 10.65
CA ASN A 74 5.79 6.67 9.92
C ASN A 74 5.98 5.38 10.73
N HIS A 75 5.50 4.26 10.21
CA HIS A 75 5.49 2.97 10.89
C HIS A 75 6.75 2.13 10.67
N LEU A 76 7.67 2.54 9.81
CA LEU A 76 8.91 1.80 9.57
C LEU A 76 9.78 1.76 10.84
N THR A 77 10.54 0.69 10.97
CA THR A 77 11.52 0.50 12.05
C THR A 77 12.92 0.34 11.49
N ALA A 78 13.94 0.48 12.34
CA ALA A 78 15.33 0.18 11.98
C ALA A 78 15.67 -1.32 12.07
N ARG A 79 14.72 -2.19 12.46
CA ARG A 79 14.93 -3.64 12.56
C ARG A 79 15.11 -4.24 11.19
N ARG A 80 16.04 -5.18 11.09
CA ARG A 80 16.36 -5.84 9.83
C ARG A 80 15.62 -7.18 9.73
N VAL A 81 15.24 -7.54 8.53
CA VAL A 81 14.56 -8.80 8.23
C VAL A 81 15.41 -10.00 8.62
N GLN A 82 16.73 -9.87 8.48
CA GLN A 82 17.72 -10.90 8.84
C GLN A 82 17.74 -11.23 10.33
N ASP A 83 17.24 -10.33 11.19
CA ASP A 83 17.26 -10.54 12.63
C ASP A 83 16.12 -11.46 13.10
N VAL A 84 15.15 -11.75 12.21
CA VAL A 84 13.92 -12.50 12.54
C VAL A 84 13.59 -13.66 11.59
N LEU A 85 14.30 -13.80 10.48
CA LEU A 85 14.09 -14.84 9.48
C LEU A 85 15.35 -15.67 9.27
N SER A 86 15.18 -16.92 8.82
CA SER A 86 16.28 -17.75 8.33
C SER A 86 16.86 -17.20 7.01
N ALA A 87 18.07 -17.64 6.65
CA ALA A 87 18.76 -17.18 5.43
C ALA A 87 17.92 -17.45 4.15
N ASP A 88 17.28 -18.62 4.08
CA ASP A 88 16.45 -19.00 2.93
C ASP A 88 15.18 -18.13 2.84
N GLU A 89 14.58 -17.82 3.98
CA GLU A 89 13.40 -16.94 4.04
C GLU A 89 13.77 -15.50 3.70
N VAL A 90 14.92 -15.02 4.16
CA VAL A 90 15.46 -13.70 3.75
C VAL A 90 15.64 -13.66 2.23
N ALA A 91 16.21 -14.70 1.62
CA ALA A 91 16.37 -14.76 0.16
C ALA A 91 15.02 -14.74 -0.56
N GLN A 92 13.97 -15.37 0.00
CA GLN A 92 12.62 -15.37 -0.57
C GLN A 92 11.99 -13.97 -0.59
N VAL A 93 12.18 -13.18 0.47
CA VAL A 93 11.52 -11.88 0.65
C VAL A 93 12.46 -10.69 0.40
N HIS A 94 13.61 -10.94 -0.24
CA HIS A 94 14.62 -9.93 -0.52
C HIS A 94 14.03 -8.68 -1.18
N ASP A 95 14.34 -7.49 -0.64
CA ASP A 95 13.93 -6.16 -1.10
C ASP A 95 12.40 -5.92 -1.18
N ARG A 96 11.58 -6.81 -0.61
CA ARG A 96 10.12 -6.69 -0.64
C ARG A 96 9.45 -6.81 0.73
N ALA A 97 10.24 -6.85 1.78
CA ALA A 97 9.76 -6.97 3.14
C ALA A 97 10.29 -5.86 4.05
N VAL A 98 9.46 -5.40 4.96
CA VAL A 98 9.79 -4.39 5.97
C VAL A 98 9.22 -4.78 7.32
N ILE A 99 9.97 -4.51 8.40
CA ILE A 99 9.46 -4.63 9.77
C ILE A 99 8.91 -3.28 10.20
N VAL A 100 7.66 -3.29 10.63
CA VAL A 100 6.89 -2.09 10.95
C VAL A 100 6.34 -2.17 12.37
N ARG A 101 6.08 -1.02 12.99
CA ARG A 101 5.30 -0.95 14.22
C ARG A 101 3.87 -1.42 13.97
N ARG A 102 3.34 -2.22 14.89
CA ARG A 102 1.95 -2.63 14.88
C ARG A 102 1.09 -1.46 15.35
N VAL A 103 0.26 -0.95 14.46
CA VAL A 103 -0.65 0.17 14.74
C VAL A 103 -2.07 -0.22 14.37
N THR A 104 -3.05 0.48 14.94
CA THR A 104 -4.45 0.32 14.54
C THR A 104 -4.71 1.20 13.32
N PRO A 105 -5.04 0.63 12.15
CA PRO A 105 -5.37 1.41 10.97
C PRO A 105 -6.67 2.18 11.19
N LEU A 106 -6.74 3.39 10.66
CA LEU A 106 -8.01 4.12 10.58
C LEU A 106 -8.95 3.41 9.59
N PRO A 107 -10.28 3.45 9.82
CA PRO A 107 -11.27 2.80 8.95
C PRO A 107 -11.59 3.65 7.70
N VAL A 108 -10.63 4.42 7.20
CA VAL A 108 -10.77 5.29 6.04
C VAL A 108 -9.53 5.22 5.16
N GLU A 109 -9.70 5.41 3.85
CA GLU A 109 -8.59 5.65 2.92
C GLU A 109 -8.37 7.15 2.79
N ALA A 110 -7.15 7.62 3.07
CA ALA A 110 -6.79 9.03 2.92
C ALA A 110 -6.33 9.27 1.48
N ILE A 111 -7.19 9.84 0.66
CA ILE A 111 -6.90 10.12 -0.75
C ILE A 111 -6.86 11.63 -0.98
N VAL A 112 -5.76 12.11 -1.55
CA VAL A 112 -5.65 13.50 -2.04
C VAL A 112 -5.78 13.47 -3.56
N ARG A 113 -6.80 14.13 -4.09
CA ARG A 113 -7.09 14.16 -5.52
C ARG A 113 -6.69 15.49 -6.13
N GLY A 114 -5.82 15.45 -7.12
CA GLY A 114 -5.49 16.61 -7.95
C GLY A 114 -6.37 16.72 -9.20
N TYR A 115 -7.13 15.65 -9.54
CA TYR A 115 -7.90 15.54 -10.77
C TYR A 115 -9.25 14.88 -10.53
N LEU A 116 -10.25 15.27 -11.33
CA LEU A 116 -11.61 14.75 -11.30
C LEU A 116 -11.70 13.44 -12.10
N SER A 117 -11.41 12.30 -11.46
CA SER A 117 -11.41 11.00 -12.14
C SER A 117 -11.91 9.87 -11.23
N GLY A 118 -12.22 8.71 -11.83
CA GLY A 118 -12.67 7.53 -11.12
C GLY A 118 -13.98 7.76 -10.37
N SER A 119 -14.07 7.33 -9.09
CA SER A 119 -15.27 7.49 -8.27
C SER A 119 -15.70 8.95 -8.09
N ALA A 120 -14.75 9.88 -8.02
CA ALA A 120 -15.04 11.30 -7.94
C ALA A 120 -15.74 11.84 -9.20
N TRP A 121 -15.35 11.37 -10.38
CA TRP A 121 -16.04 11.71 -11.63
C TRP A 121 -17.47 11.15 -11.66
N ALA A 122 -17.65 9.89 -11.25
CA ALA A 122 -18.97 9.28 -11.21
C ALA A 122 -19.92 10.01 -10.24
N GLU A 123 -19.45 10.43 -9.06
CA GLU A 123 -20.22 11.22 -8.11
C GLU A 123 -20.56 12.61 -8.67
N TYR A 124 -19.57 13.31 -9.25
CA TYR A 124 -19.77 14.62 -9.84
C TYR A 124 -20.81 14.61 -10.96
N GLN A 125 -20.79 13.60 -11.83
CA GLN A 125 -21.80 13.48 -12.90
C GLN A 125 -23.22 13.33 -12.35
N GLN A 126 -23.40 12.69 -11.20
CA GLN A 126 -24.71 12.45 -10.61
C GLN A 126 -25.21 13.61 -9.76
N GLN A 127 -24.34 14.28 -9.04
CA GLN A 127 -24.71 15.20 -7.97
C GLN A 127 -24.06 16.59 -8.07
N GLY A 128 -23.08 16.77 -8.95
CA GLY A 128 -22.29 18.00 -9.02
C GLY A 128 -21.36 18.20 -7.81
N THR A 129 -21.15 17.14 -7.03
CA THR A 129 -20.33 17.14 -5.81
C THR A 129 -19.23 16.08 -5.87
N VAL A 130 -18.20 16.22 -5.06
CA VAL A 130 -17.22 15.18 -4.74
C VAL A 130 -16.99 15.18 -3.23
N CYS A 131 -17.35 14.10 -2.56
CA CYS A 131 -17.31 13.98 -1.09
C CYS A 131 -17.96 15.17 -0.37
N GLY A 132 -19.13 15.59 -0.86
CA GLY A 132 -19.90 16.72 -0.30
C GLY A 132 -19.41 18.12 -0.69
N LEU A 133 -18.27 18.25 -1.37
CA LEU A 133 -17.79 19.51 -1.91
C LEU A 133 -18.47 19.80 -3.25
N ARG A 134 -19.08 20.98 -3.40
CA ARG A 134 -19.71 21.41 -4.65
C ARG A 134 -18.68 21.95 -5.65
N PHE A 135 -18.84 21.56 -6.91
CA PHE A 135 -18.02 22.05 -8.00
C PHE A 135 -18.86 22.75 -9.08
N PRO A 136 -18.26 23.67 -9.87
CA PRO A 136 -18.94 24.30 -11.00
C PRO A 136 -19.44 23.24 -11.99
N ALA A 137 -20.55 23.54 -12.67
CA ALA A 137 -21.02 22.70 -13.77
C ALA A 137 -20.06 22.78 -14.97
N GLY A 138 -19.99 21.70 -15.75
CA GLY A 138 -19.21 21.66 -17.00
C GLY A 138 -17.78 21.19 -16.88
N LEU A 139 -17.33 20.73 -15.70
CA LEU A 139 -16.04 20.06 -15.58
C LEU A 139 -16.02 18.75 -16.40
N ARG A 140 -14.85 18.42 -16.92
CA ARG A 140 -14.61 17.22 -17.74
C ARG A 140 -13.94 16.11 -16.92
N GLU A 141 -14.10 14.89 -17.38
CA GLU A 141 -13.34 13.78 -16.81
C GLU A 141 -11.84 14.04 -16.92
N SER A 142 -11.12 13.75 -15.83
CA SER A 142 -9.67 13.98 -15.67
C SER A 142 -9.28 15.48 -15.68
N GLU A 143 -10.23 16.41 -15.53
CA GLU A 143 -9.91 17.82 -15.36
C GLU A 143 -9.19 18.06 -14.03
N ARG A 144 -8.18 18.93 -14.08
CA ARG A 144 -7.41 19.29 -12.87
C ARG A 144 -8.22 20.18 -11.96
N PHE A 145 -8.25 19.86 -10.67
CA PHE A 145 -8.80 20.76 -9.67
C PHE A 145 -7.91 22.02 -9.50
N PRO A 146 -8.48 23.19 -9.23
CA PRO A 146 -7.71 24.39 -8.88
C PRO A 146 -6.74 24.13 -7.71
N GLU A 147 -7.22 23.41 -6.70
CA GLU A 147 -6.45 22.94 -5.55
C GLU A 147 -6.76 21.46 -5.30
N PRO A 148 -5.76 20.65 -4.86
CA PRO A 148 -6.03 19.27 -4.48
C PRO A 148 -7.07 19.18 -3.37
N ILE A 149 -7.96 18.20 -3.45
CA ILE A 149 -8.99 17.97 -2.43
C ILE A 149 -8.71 16.67 -1.67
N PHE A 150 -9.04 16.66 -0.39
CA PHE A 150 -9.01 15.45 0.44
C PHE A 150 -10.36 14.73 0.35
N THR A 151 -10.31 13.44 0.05
CA THR A 151 -11.48 12.56 -0.06
C THR A 151 -11.21 11.30 0.78
N PRO A 152 -11.84 11.17 1.96
CA PRO A 152 -11.71 9.99 2.81
C PRO A 152 -12.39 8.75 2.21
#